data_fa11fd8d0de240235043191c9c4d8ff8
#
_entry.id   fa11fd8d0de240235043191c9c4d8ff8
#
_cell.length_a   1.000
_cell.length_b   1.000
_cell.length_c   1.000
_cell.angle_alpha   90.00
_cell.angle_beta   90.00
_cell.angle_gamma   90.00
#
_symmetry.space_group_name_H-M   'P 1'
#
loop_
_entity.id
_entity.type
_entity.pdbx_description
1 polymer ?
#
loop_
_entity_poly.entity_id
_entity_poly.type
_entity_poly.pdbx_seq_one_letter_code
_entity_poly.pdbx_strand_id
1 'polypeptide(L)'
;MAENEEPFRRGMVVMAHPDDAEWSCAGTVAKWCAEGWEVVFVLCTDGSKGSSDPEMTSEKLVKIREEEQRNSGMVLGLKDLVFLGYPDSYLEPTLELRKDIVREIRRYQPDVVVVGSPARDTERGYYVSHPDHLAAGEAALSAIFPAARDRLTFPELLEEGLEPHKVREVWVAGGGDNSDNFVDVEPFLDAAINALKCHKSQVDQEHAGDWFRQGRISTGKKVGMAYAEGFKRIPFG
;
A
#
# COMPACT_ATOMS: atom_id res chain seq x y z
N MET A 1 -5.21 28.25 -20.95
CA MET A 1 -4.37 27.29 -21.71
C MET A 1 -4.29 26.07 -20.80
N ALA A 2 -4.82 24.92 -21.21
CA ALA A 2 -4.62 23.69 -20.43
C ALA A 2 -3.14 23.39 -20.50
N GLU A 3 -2.44 23.46 -19.38
CA GLU A 3 -1.10 22.91 -19.25
C GLU A 3 -1.17 21.45 -19.66
N ASN A 4 -0.28 21.01 -20.54
CA ASN A 4 -0.10 19.60 -20.87
C ASN A 4 0.40 18.92 -19.58
N GLU A 5 -0.53 18.47 -18.73
CA GLU A 5 -0.16 17.67 -17.58
C GLU A 5 0.44 16.35 -18.12
N GLU A 6 1.67 16.07 -17.72
CA GLU A 6 2.28 14.80 -18.04
C GLU A 6 1.41 13.65 -17.53
N PRO A 7 1.25 12.56 -18.31
CA PRO A 7 0.47 11.41 -17.87
C PRO A 7 1.07 10.80 -16.61
N PHE A 8 0.24 10.30 -15.72
CA PHE A 8 0.68 9.58 -14.53
C PHE A 8 1.44 8.32 -14.94
N ARG A 9 2.57 8.05 -14.31
CA ARG A 9 3.45 6.93 -14.63
C ARG A 9 4.12 6.30 -13.42
N ARG A 10 4.03 6.92 -12.25
CA ARG A 10 4.70 6.47 -11.03
C ARG A 10 3.70 6.31 -9.91
N GLY A 11 3.61 5.09 -9.39
CA GLY A 11 2.78 4.72 -8.26
C GLY A 11 3.62 4.35 -7.04
N MET A 12 3.12 4.70 -5.86
CA MET A 12 3.67 4.20 -4.60
C MET A 12 2.52 3.64 -3.76
N VAL A 13 2.77 2.54 -3.06
CA VAL A 13 1.84 1.96 -2.09
C VAL A 13 2.52 1.93 -0.74
N VAL A 14 1.93 2.57 0.28
CA VAL A 14 2.46 2.60 1.64
C VAL A 14 1.52 1.85 2.55
N MET A 15 1.99 0.72 3.12
CA MET A 15 1.19 -0.16 3.97
C MET A 15 1.96 -0.55 5.24
N ALA A 16 1.22 -1.11 6.20
CA ALA A 16 1.80 -1.52 7.48
C ALA A 16 2.65 -2.78 7.35
N HIS A 17 2.08 -3.87 6.82
CA HIS A 17 2.70 -5.19 6.83
C HIS A 17 2.89 -5.74 5.42
N PRO A 18 3.83 -6.69 5.23
CA PRO A 18 3.83 -7.55 4.05
C PRO A 18 2.50 -8.29 3.90
N ASP A 19 1.88 -8.25 2.73
CA ASP A 19 0.56 -8.74 2.31
C ASP A 19 -0.59 -7.69 2.29
N ASP A 20 -0.53 -6.61 3.05
CA ASP A 20 -1.59 -5.59 3.09
C ASP A 20 -1.88 -4.97 1.72
N ALA A 21 -0.82 -4.72 0.94
CA ALA A 21 -0.93 -4.15 -0.40
C ALA A 21 -1.67 -5.10 -1.35
N GLU A 22 -1.36 -6.38 -1.24
CA GLU A 22 -2.01 -7.42 -2.04
C GLU A 22 -3.48 -7.52 -1.72
N TRP A 23 -3.85 -7.57 -0.46
CA TRP A 23 -5.25 -7.55 -0.04
C TRP A 23 -5.99 -6.29 -0.47
N SER A 24 -5.30 -5.15 -0.51
CA SER A 24 -5.93 -3.84 -0.71
C SER A 24 -6.05 -3.45 -2.18
N CYS A 25 -4.98 -3.61 -2.99
CA CYS A 25 -4.87 -2.98 -4.30
C CYS A 25 -4.06 -3.76 -5.35
N ALA A 26 -3.83 -5.07 -5.17
CA ALA A 26 -2.99 -5.84 -6.09
C ALA A 26 -3.50 -5.82 -7.54
N GLY A 27 -4.81 -5.81 -7.76
CA GLY A 27 -5.40 -5.72 -9.10
C GLY A 27 -5.08 -4.39 -9.79
N THR A 28 -5.20 -3.29 -9.05
CA THR A 28 -4.84 -1.95 -9.52
C THR A 28 -3.34 -1.86 -9.84
N VAL A 29 -2.50 -2.40 -8.95
CA VAL A 29 -1.04 -2.41 -9.14
C VAL A 29 -0.66 -3.26 -10.36
N ALA A 30 -1.22 -4.45 -10.50
CA ALA A 30 -0.98 -5.29 -11.68
C ALA A 30 -1.38 -4.58 -12.99
N LYS A 31 -2.51 -3.86 -12.97
CA LYS A 31 -2.94 -3.01 -14.09
C LYS A 31 -1.91 -1.93 -14.39
N TRP A 32 -1.50 -1.15 -13.39
CA TRP A 32 -0.52 -0.08 -13.57
C TRP A 32 0.80 -0.60 -14.13
N CYS A 33 1.34 -1.68 -13.57
CA CYS A 33 2.58 -2.28 -14.07
C CYS A 33 2.43 -2.77 -15.53
N ALA A 34 1.29 -3.39 -15.89
CA ALA A 34 1.01 -3.82 -17.25
C ALA A 34 0.88 -2.62 -18.23
N GLU A 35 0.41 -1.47 -17.75
CA GLU A 35 0.34 -0.20 -18.49
C GLU A 35 1.68 0.56 -18.53
N GLY A 36 2.74 -0.03 -17.96
CA GLY A 36 4.10 0.52 -17.98
C GLY A 36 4.39 1.57 -16.90
N TRP A 37 3.62 1.58 -15.81
CA TRP A 37 3.95 2.41 -14.65
C TRP A 37 5.11 1.81 -13.86
N GLU A 38 5.91 2.66 -13.24
CA GLU A 38 6.85 2.29 -12.20
C GLU A 38 6.17 2.33 -10.84
N VAL A 39 5.93 1.17 -10.23
CA VAL A 39 5.26 1.06 -8.93
C VAL A 39 6.21 0.55 -7.87
N VAL A 40 6.20 1.21 -6.70
CA VAL A 40 7.03 0.88 -5.54
C VAL A 40 6.15 0.62 -4.33
N PHE A 41 6.45 -0.45 -3.58
CA PHE A 41 5.84 -0.66 -2.27
C PHE A 41 6.78 -0.18 -1.16
N VAL A 42 6.21 0.48 -0.16
CA VAL A 42 6.87 0.87 1.10
C VAL A 42 6.11 0.20 2.23
N LEU A 43 6.77 -0.75 2.89
CA LEU A 43 6.22 -1.51 4.00
C LEU A 43 6.79 -1.00 5.31
N CYS A 44 5.93 -0.53 6.21
CA CYS A 44 6.37 0.14 7.42
C CYS A 44 6.96 -0.83 8.43
N THR A 45 6.33 -2.00 8.65
CA THR A 45 6.77 -2.96 9.66
C THR A 45 7.45 -4.18 9.06
N ASP A 46 8.14 -4.92 9.94
CA ASP A 46 8.84 -6.15 9.63
C ASP A 46 7.92 -7.39 9.60
N GLY A 47 6.65 -7.26 10.00
CA GLY A 47 5.69 -8.35 10.04
C GLY A 47 6.02 -9.48 11.02
N SER A 48 6.82 -9.20 12.05
CA SER A 48 7.44 -10.21 12.93
C SER A 48 6.51 -10.90 13.92
N LYS A 49 5.23 -10.51 14.01
CA LYS A 49 4.26 -11.04 15.01
C LYS A 49 3.17 -11.92 14.43
N GLY A 50 3.12 -12.11 13.12
CA GLY A 50 2.05 -12.83 12.43
C GLY A 50 2.17 -14.37 12.49
N SER A 51 2.53 -14.98 13.63
CA SER A 51 2.56 -16.44 13.75
C SER A 51 2.07 -16.91 15.12
N SER A 52 1.31 -18.01 15.13
CA SER A 52 0.91 -18.74 16.34
C SER A 52 1.74 -20.01 16.57
N ASP A 53 2.69 -20.32 15.69
CA ASP A 53 3.61 -21.47 15.84
C ASP A 53 4.58 -21.20 16.99
N PRO A 54 4.59 -22.02 18.07
CA PRO A 54 5.48 -21.83 19.22
C PRO A 54 6.97 -21.97 18.88
N GLU A 55 7.33 -22.62 17.78
CA GLU A 55 8.71 -22.77 17.32
C GLU A 55 9.15 -21.64 16.36
N MET A 56 8.24 -20.72 16.02
CA MET A 56 8.57 -19.57 15.19
C MET A 56 9.22 -18.46 16.03
N THR A 57 10.30 -17.89 15.50
CA THR A 57 10.89 -16.67 16.09
C THR A 57 10.60 -15.45 15.20
N SER A 58 10.61 -14.25 15.81
CA SER A 58 10.43 -13.01 15.06
C SER A 58 11.44 -12.87 13.92
N GLU A 59 12.72 -13.15 14.17
CA GLU A 59 13.79 -13.02 13.17
C GLU A 59 13.62 -14.02 12.00
N LYS A 60 13.10 -15.21 12.29
CA LYS A 60 12.80 -16.21 11.25
C LYS A 60 11.60 -15.76 10.41
N LEU A 61 10.55 -15.28 11.08
CA LEU A 61 9.34 -14.84 10.39
C LEU A 61 9.60 -13.63 9.49
N VAL A 62 10.37 -12.64 9.94
CA VAL A 62 10.79 -11.49 9.12
C VAL A 62 11.40 -11.95 7.80
N LYS A 63 12.38 -12.86 7.84
CA LYS A 63 13.04 -13.36 6.64
C LYS A 63 12.09 -14.07 5.68
N ILE A 64 11.16 -14.86 6.23
CA ILE A 64 10.13 -15.56 5.44
C ILE A 64 9.23 -14.51 4.74
N ARG A 65 8.69 -13.55 5.50
CA ARG A 65 7.75 -12.56 4.97
C ARG A 65 8.41 -11.58 3.99
N GLU A 66 9.68 -11.23 4.18
CA GLU A 66 10.43 -10.45 3.19
C GLU A 66 10.58 -11.21 1.87
N GLU A 67 10.91 -12.51 1.91
CA GLU A 67 11.03 -13.34 0.71
C GLU A 67 9.67 -13.49 0.01
N GLU A 68 8.62 -13.74 0.76
CA GLU A 68 7.24 -13.81 0.25
C GLU A 68 6.82 -12.52 -0.45
N GLN A 69 7.12 -11.38 0.17
CA GLN A 69 6.82 -10.06 -0.41
C GLN A 69 7.64 -9.78 -1.69
N ARG A 70 8.91 -10.19 -1.73
CA ARG A 70 9.73 -10.08 -2.95
C ARG A 70 9.16 -10.93 -4.07
N ASN A 71 8.71 -12.15 -3.77
CA ASN A 71 8.06 -13.04 -4.73
C ASN A 71 6.74 -12.44 -5.24
N SER A 72 5.92 -11.85 -4.37
CA SER A 72 4.72 -11.12 -4.74
C SER A 72 5.05 -9.93 -5.66
N GLY A 73 6.06 -9.14 -5.29
CA GLY A 73 6.51 -8.01 -6.10
C GLY A 73 6.94 -8.40 -7.51
N MET A 74 7.61 -9.54 -7.66
CA MET A 74 7.97 -10.08 -8.99
C MET A 74 6.73 -10.47 -9.81
N VAL A 75 5.72 -11.07 -9.18
CA VAL A 75 4.46 -11.44 -9.85
C VAL A 75 3.71 -10.20 -10.34
N LEU A 76 3.68 -9.12 -9.56
CA LEU A 76 3.03 -7.86 -9.92
C LEU A 76 3.85 -7.02 -10.91
N GLY A 77 5.16 -7.26 -11.02
CA GLY A 77 6.05 -6.46 -11.86
C GLY A 77 6.48 -5.14 -11.21
N LEU A 78 6.61 -5.11 -9.88
CA LEU A 78 7.04 -3.92 -9.15
C LEU A 78 8.43 -3.44 -9.57
N LYS A 79 8.61 -2.12 -9.56
CA LYS A 79 9.90 -1.47 -9.77
C LYS A 79 10.84 -1.71 -8.59
N ASP A 80 10.31 -1.60 -7.36
CA ASP A 80 11.08 -1.75 -6.13
C ASP A 80 10.20 -2.06 -4.92
N LEU A 81 10.85 -2.52 -3.84
CA LEU A 81 10.29 -2.83 -2.54
C LEU A 81 11.15 -2.22 -1.45
N VAL A 82 10.57 -1.40 -0.62
CA VAL A 82 11.22 -0.78 0.54
C VAL A 82 10.64 -1.34 1.82
N PHE A 83 11.50 -1.90 2.67
CA PHE A 83 11.16 -2.35 4.01
C PHE A 83 11.74 -1.36 5.02
N LEU A 84 10.88 -0.63 5.73
CA LEU A 84 11.33 0.34 6.75
C LEU A 84 11.75 -0.35 8.04
N GLY A 85 11.25 -1.59 8.29
CA GLY A 85 11.72 -2.46 9.36
C GLY A 85 11.28 -2.05 10.77
N TYR A 86 10.23 -1.26 10.92
CA TYR A 86 9.66 -0.98 12.23
C TYR A 86 9.06 -2.25 12.85
N PRO A 87 9.13 -2.42 14.19
CA PRO A 87 8.59 -3.62 14.83
C PRO A 87 7.07 -3.75 14.61
N ASP A 88 6.64 -4.91 14.14
CA ASP A 88 5.23 -5.28 14.01
C ASP A 88 4.49 -5.20 15.36
N SER A 89 3.25 -4.71 15.33
CA SER A 89 2.35 -4.46 16.48
C SER A 89 2.75 -3.30 17.38
N TYR A 90 3.84 -2.59 17.07
CA TYR A 90 4.34 -1.45 17.85
C TYR A 90 4.49 -0.17 17.01
N LEU A 91 3.88 -0.14 15.83
CA LEU A 91 4.00 1.03 14.96
C LEU A 91 3.22 2.22 15.53
N GLU A 92 3.91 3.34 15.67
CA GLU A 92 3.32 4.64 16.01
C GLU A 92 3.59 5.65 14.90
N PRO A 93 2.70 6.64 14.66
CA PRO A 93 2.90 7.64 13.61
C PRO A 93 3.90 8.72 14.03
N THR A 94 5.13 8.31 14.31
CA THR A 94 6.22 9.16 14.79
C THR A 94 6.76 10.08 13.71
N LEU A 95 7.53 11.11 14.11
CA LEU A 95 8.26 11.97 13.17
C LEU A 95 9.31 11.19 12.39
N GLU A 96 9.89 10.15 12.98
CA GLU A 96 10.86 9.27 12.33
C GLU A 96 10.23 8.47 11.20
N LEU A 97 9.12 7.77 11.46
CA LEU A 97 8.37 7.05 10.45
C LEU A 97 7.92 7.99 9.32
N ARG A 98 7.41 9.18 9.67
CA ARG A 98 7.04 10.20 8.68
C ARG A 98 8.22 10.59 7.81
N LYS A 99 9.40 10.84 8.40
CA LYS A 99 10.62 11.19 7.67
C LYS A 99 11.07 10.09 6.72
N ASP A 100 11.02 8.83 7.17
CA ASP A 100 11.39 7.70 6.32
C ASP A 100 10.45 7.55 5.13
N ILE A 101 9.14 7.73 5.33
CA ILE A 101 8.17 7.75 4.20
C ILE A 101 8.43 8.96 3.28
N VAL A 102 8.73 10.15 3.83
CA VAL A 102 9.09 11.35 3.04
C VAL A 102 10.33 11.08 2.20
N ARG A 103 11.34 10.40 2.75
CA ARG A 103 12.55 10.01 2.02
C ARG A 103 12.19 9.21 0.77
N GLU A 104 11.32 8.23 0.90
CA GLU A 104 10.93 7.38 -0.22
C GLU A 104 10.05 8.15 -1.24
N ILE A 105 9.13 8.99 -0.77
CA ILE A 105 8.34 9.87 -1.66
C ILE A 105 9.26 10.79 -2.47
N ARG A 106 10.26 11.42 -1.85
CA ARG A 106 11.22 12.29 -2.55
C ARG A 106 12.14 11.50 -3.49
N ARG A 107 12.51 10.26 -3.14
CA ARG A 107 13.35 9.37 -3.95
C ARG A 107 12.65 8.91 -5.22
N TYR A 108 11.44 8.39 -5.10
CA TYR A 108 10.70 7.78 -6.20
C TYR A 108 9.76 8.75 -6.93
N GLN A 109 9.47 9.89 -6.34
CA GLN A 109 8.64 10.96 -6.91
C GLN A 109 7.30 10.45 -7.49
N PRO A 110 6.45 9.76 -6.72
CA PRO A 110 5.22 9.18 -7.22
C PRO A 110 4.18 10.24 -7.62
N ASP A 111 3.47 9.98 -8.73
CA ASP A 111 2.31 10.78 -9.12
C ASP A 111 1.11 10.45 -8.22
N VAL A 112 0.94 9.14 -7.92
CA VAL A 112 -0.14 8.61 -7.07
C VAL A 112 0.45 7.83 -5.92
N VAL A 113 -0.06 8.10 -4.71
CA VAL A 113 0.26 7.27 -3.53
C VAL A 113 -1.01 6.60 -3.01
N VAL A 114 -1.00 5.27 -2.93
CA VAL A 114 -2.03 4.48 -2.26
C VAL A 114 -1.62 4.27 -0.82
N VAL A 115 -2.54 4.54 0.11
CA VAL A 115 -2.33 4.38 1.55
C VAL A 115 -3.46 3.60 2.20
N GLY A 116 -3.20 2.93 3.32
CA GLY A 116 -4.25 2.37 4.16
C GLY A 116 -5.09 3.47 4.83
N SER A 117 -6.33 3.14 5.22
CA SER A 117 -7.18 4.07 5.96
C SER A 117 -6.62 4.35 7.36
N PRO A 118 -6.43 5.62 7.76
CA PRO A 118 -6.04 5.98 9.12
C PRO A 118 -7.24 5.93 10.10
N ALA A 119 -8.44 5.72 9.60
CA ALA A 119 -9.65 5.70 10.39
C ALA A 119 -9.97 4.28 10.89
N ARG A 120 -10.29 4.18 12.18
CA ARG A 120 -10.74 2.93 12.77
C ARG A 120 -12.15 2.59 12.30
N ASP A 121 -12.29 1.40 11.70
CA ASP A 121 -13.60 0.85 11.34
C ASP A 121 -14.17 0.10 12.55
N THR A 122 -15.27 0.59 13.08
CA THR A 122 -16.01 -0.02 14.21
C THR A 122 -17.37 -0.57 13.78
N GLU A 123 -17.75 -0.40 12.53
CA GLU A 123 -19.03 -0.86 11.99
C GLU A 123 -19.01 -2.36 11.63
N ARG A 124 -17.81 -2.91 11.36
CA ARG A 124 -17.63 -4.34 11.11
C ARG A 124 -17.58 -5.12 12.41
N GLY A 125 -18.65 -5.83 12.74
CA GLY A 125 -18.82 -6.53 14.02
C GLY A 125 -17.81 -7.65 14.35
N TYR A 126 -16.86 -7.97 13.47
CA TYR A 126 -15.86 -9.04 13.64
C TYR A 126 -14.41 -8.56 13.45
N TYR A 127 -14.21 -7.27 13.13
CA TYR A 127 -12.88 -6.73 12.86
C TYR A 127 -12.74 -5.33 13.46
N VAL A 128 -11.70 -5.16 14.25
CA VAL A 128 -11.23 -3.84 14.70
C VAL A 128 -9.92 -3.56 14.03
N SER A 129 -9.81 -2.42 13.33
CA SER A 129 -8.62 -2.06 12.56
C SER A 129 -7.34 -2.24 13.37
N HIS A 130 -6.34 -2.90 12.77
CA HIS A 130 -5.04 -3.10 13.40
C HIS A 130 -4.38 -1.74 13.70
N PRO A 131 -3.80 -1.51 14.89
CA PRO A 131 -3.21 -0.22 15.23
C PRO A 131 -2.12 0.21 14.25
N ASP A 132 -1.30 -0.73 13.74
CA ASP A 132 -0.26 -0.43 12.76
C ASP A 132 -0.84 0.07 11.42
N HIS A 133 -2.01 -0.43 10.98
CA HIS A 133 -2.66 0.09 9.77
C HIS A 133 -3.06 1.56 9.94
N LEU A 134 -3.57 1.92 11.13
CA LEU A 134 -3.93 3.31 11.44
C LEU A 134 -2.68 4.19 11.48
N ALA A 135 -1.62 3.70 12.12
CA ALA A 135 -0.36 4.42 12.26
C ALA A 135 0.34 4.63 10.91
N ALA A 136 0.40 3.59 10.08
CA ALA A 136 0.97 3.67 8.73
C ALA A 136 0.18 4.64 7.84
N GLY A 137 -1.17 4.56 7.85
CA GLY A 137 -2.04 5.46 7.10
C GLY A 137 -1.87 6.92 7.53
N GLU A 138 -1.86 7.21 8.84
CA GLU A 138 -1.67 8.56 9.37
C GLU A 138 -0.27 9.11 9.04
N ALA A 139 0.78 8.31 9.24
CA ALA A 139 2.14 8.71 8.93
C ALA A 139 2.32 8.99 7.43
N ALA A 140 1.74 8.14 6.56
CA ALA A 140 1.79 8.31 5.11
C ALA A 140 1.07 9.59 4.66
N LEU A 141 -0.14 9.86 5.14
CA LEU A 141 -0.86 11.09 4.80
C LEU A 141 -0.09 12.33 5.27
N SER A 142 0.44 12.31 6.50
CA SER A 142 1.26 13.38 7.04
C SER A 142 2.61 13.54 6.30
N ALA A 143 3.15 12.46 5.74
CA ALA A 143 4.33 12.49 4.88
C ALA A 143 4.03 13.15 3.54
N ILE A 144 2.92 12.77 2.89
CA ILE A 144 2.49 13.32 1.61
C ILE A 144 2.21 14.81 1.72
N PHE A 145 1.46 15.22 2.75
CA PHE A 145 1.10 16.60 3.00
C PHE A 145 1.22 16.98 4.48
N PRO A 146 2.02 18.01 4.82
CA PRO A 146 2.81 18.84 3.90
C PRO A 146 4.25 18.36 3.69
N ALA A 147 4.72 17.32 4.42
CA ALA A 147 6.14 17.12 4.70
C ALA A 147 7.00 16.85 3.43
N ALA A 148 6.52 16.03 2.48
CA ALA A 148 7.30 15.72 1.28
C ALA A 148 7.47 16.91 0.33
N ARG A 149 6.52 17.85 0.34
CA ARG A 149 6.51 19.02 -0.55
C ARG A 149 7.22 20.25 0.02
N ASP A 150 7.41 20.29 1.34
CA ASP A 150 8.01 21.44 2.03
C ASP A 150 9.53 21.30 2.14
N ARG A 151 10.25 22.27 1.56
CA ARG A 151 11.72 22.24 1.55
C ARG A 151 12.35 22.33 2.95
N LEU A 152 11.70 23.02 3.89
CA LEU A 152 12.21 23.23 5.24
C LEU A 152 11.84 22.08 6.19
N THR A 153 10.97 21.15 5.76
CA THR A 153 10.64 19.95 6.53
C THR A 153 11.66 18.86 6.21
N PHE A 154 12.33 18.34 7.22
CA PHE A 154 13.42 17.36 7.09
C PHE A 154 14.53 17.84 6.14
N PRO A 155 15.21 18.98 6.46
CA PRO A 155 16.22 19.57 5.61
C PRO A 155 17.43 18.65 5.36
N GLU A 156 17.69 17.69 6.26
CA GLU A 156 18.73 16.67 6.11
C GLU A 156 18.53 15.80 4.85
N LEU A 157 17.31 15.62 4.38
CA LEU A 157 17.04 14.89 3.14
C LEU A 157 17.56 15.62 1.89
N LEU A 158 17.74 16.95 1.95
CA LEU A 158 18.36 17.70 0.88
C LEU A 158 19.87 17.40 0.79
N GLU A 159 20.52 17.12 1.91
CA GLU A 159 21.93 16.69 1.95
C GLU A 159 22.09 15.29 1.30
N GLU A 160 21.04 14.47 1.33
CA GLU A 160 20.94 13.20 0.62
C GLU A 160 20.63 13.39 -0.89
N GLY A 161 20.43 14.62 -1.37
CA GLY A 161 20.04 14.94 -2.76
C GLY A 161 18.55 14.74 -3.04
N LEU A 162 17.71 14.60 -2.01
CA LEU A 162 16.29 14.34 -2.11
C LEU A 162 15.49 15.65 -2.06
N GLU A 163 15.23 16.22 -3.24
CA GLU A 163 14.45 17.45 -3.37
C GLU A 163 12.95 17.23 -3.06
N PRO A 164 12.22 18.28 -2.61
CA PRO A 164 10.79 18.21 -2.36
C PRO A 164 10.01 17.69 -3.55
N HIS A 165 9.00 16.87 -3.28
CA HIS A 165 8.11 16.33 -4.29
C HIS A 165 6.64 16.56 -3.92
N LYS A 166 5.81 16.88 -4.93
CA LYS A 166 4.36 17.06 -4.80
C LYS A 166 3.66 15.88 -5.43
N VAL A 167 3.17 14.98 -4.58
CA VAL A 167 2.25 13.91 -5.00
C VAL A 167 1.00 14.56 -5.61
N ARG A 168 0.51 14.06 -6.74
CA ARG A 168 -0.63 14.62 -7.45
C ARG A 168 -1.96 14.08 -6.94
N GLU A 169 -1.99 12.80 -6.54
CA GLU A 169 -3.18 12.16 -5.97
C GLU A 169 -2.83 11.21 -4.83
N VAL A 170 -3.70 11.17 -3.84
CA VAL A 170 -3.70 10.13 -2.80
C VAL A 170 -4.95 9.29 -2.94
N TRP A 171 -4.78 7.98 -2.92
CA TRP A 171 -5.86 7.01 -2.92
C TRP A 171 -5.86 6.24 -1.60
N VAL A 172 -6.90 6.44 -0.79
CA VAL A 172 -7.03 5.73 0.49
C VAL A 172 -7.78 4.42 0.25
N ALA A 173 -7.11 3.30 0.49
CA ALA A 173 -7.68 1.97 0.39
C ALA A 173 -8.52 1.63 1.66
N GLY A 174 -9.46 0.70 1.52
CA GLY A 174 -10.29 0.26 2.66
C GLY A 174 -11.36 1.27 3.07
N GLY A 175 -11.64 2.27 2.23
CA GLY A 175 -12.64 3.32 2.49
C GLY A 175 -14.09 2.85 2.54
N GLY A 176 -14.37 1.57 2.29
CA GLY A 176 -15.72 1.02 2.35
C GLY A 176 -16.72 1.80 1.49
N ASP A 177 -17.76 2.34 2.13
CA ASP A 177 -18.80 3.14 1.45
C ASP A 177 -18.35 4.56 1.08
N ASN A 178 -17.20 5.01 1.58
CA ASN A 178 -16.61 6.31 1.23
C ASN A 178 -15.76 6.28 -0.06
N SER A 179 -15.65 5.14 -0.73
CA SER A 179 -14.94 5.03 -2.00
C SER A 179 -15.67 5.80 -3.10
N ASP A 180 -14.91 6.60 -3.86
CA ASP A 180 -15.41 7.40 -5.00
C ASP A 180 -14.57 7.21 -6.27
N ASN A 181 -13.52 6.40 -6.19
CA ASN A 181 -12.68 6.01 -7.30
C ASN A 181 -12.62 4.48 -7.37
N PHE A 182 -13.01 3.92 -8.50
CA PHE A 182 -13.11 2.47 -8.69
C PHE A 182 -12.31 2.06 -9.91
N VAL A 183 -11.51 1.01 -9.74
CA VAL A 183 -10.68 0.44 -10.81
C VAL A 183 -11.23 -0.92 -11.18
N ASP A 184 -11.56 -1.11 -12.46
CA ASP A 184 -11.85 -2.45 -13.00
C ASP A 184 -10.57 -3.28 -13.01
N VAL A 185 -10.61 -4.39 -12.28
CA VAL A 185 -9.47 -5.30 -12.09
C VAL A 185 -9.74 -6.70 -12.67
N GLU A 186 -10.84 -6.89 -13.39
CA GLU A 186 -11.18 -8.19 -13.97
C GLU A 186 -10.03 -8.81 -14.78
N PRO A 187 -9.34 -8.07 -15.69
CA PRO A 187 -8.24 -8.63 -16.48
C PRO A 187 -6.98 -8.98 -15.66
N PHE A 188 -6.86 -8.44 -14.44
CA PHE A 188 -5.69 -8.56 -13.57
C PHE A 188 -5.93 -9.43 -12.34
N LEU A 189 -7.13 -10.01 -12.22
CA LEU A 189 -7.57 -10.73 -11.04
C LEU A 189 -6.68 -11.92 -10.71
N ASP A 190 -6.27 -12.69 -11.71
CA ASP A 190 -5.41 -13.86 -11.51
C ASP A 190 -3.99 -13.46 -11.10
N ALA A 191 -3.45 -12.38 -11.67
CA ALA A 191 -2.16 -11.84 -11.26
C ALA A 191 -2.19 -11.38 -9.79
N ALA A 192 -3.25 -10.66 -9.39
CA ALA A 192 -3.45 -10.20 -8.02
C ALA A 192 -3.57 -11.37 -7.03
N ILE A 193 -4.32 -12.42 -7.37
CA ILE A 193 -4.46 -13.62 -6.53
C ILE A 193 -3.13 -14.38 -6.43
N ASN A 194 -2.39 -14.50 -7.52
CA ASN A 194 -1.09 -15.16 -7.51
C ASN A 194 -0.08 -14.41 -6.65
N ALA A 195 -0.10 -13.08 -6.69
CA ALA A 195 0.72 -12.25 -5.82
C ALA A 195 0.37 -12.44 -4.34
N LEU A 196 -0.94 -12.37 -4.00
CA LEU A 196 -1.41 -12.62 -2.65
C LEU A 196 -0.99 -14.02 -2.14
N LYS A 197 -1.08 -15.04 -2.97
CA LYS A 197 -0.69 -16.42 -2.62
C LYS A 197 0.82 -16.62 -2.46
N CYS A 198 1.66 -15.63 -2.78
CA CYS A 198 3.07 -15.68 -2.42
C CYS A 198 3.29 -15.61 -0.91
N HIS A 199 2.37 -15.02 -0.16
CA HIS A 199 2.42 -14.88 1.30
C HIS A 199 1.96 -16.17 2.03
N LYS A 200 2.67 -17.27 1.81
CA LYS A 200 2.30 -18.61 2.29
C LYS A 200 2.24 -18.72 3.81
N SER A 201 3.03 -17.90 4.51
CA SER A 201 3.05 -17.90 5.97
C SER A 201 1.82 -17.21 6.58
N GLN A 202 1.09 -16.39 5.80
CA GLN A 202 0.01 -15.54 6.29
C GLN A 202 -1.34 -15.84 5.64
N VAL A 203 -1.33 -16.38 4.44
CA VAL A 203 -2.52 -16.46 3.59
C VAL A 203 -2.95 -17.92 3.43
N ASP A 204 -4.23 -18.17 3.70
CA ASP A 204 -4.85 -19.48 3.44
C ASP A 204 -4.79 -19.81 1.94
N GLN A 205 -3.97 -20.79 1.60
CA GLN A 205 -3.68 -21.14 0.21
C GLN A 205 -4.87 -21.74 -0.54
N GLU A 206 -5.82 -22.33 0.19
CA GLU A 206 -7.02 -22.95 -0.37
C GLU A 206 -8.11 -21.89 -0.66
N HIS A 207 -8.40 -21.02 0.30
CA HIS A 207 -9.58 -20.15 0.27
C HIS A 207 -9.29 -18.69 -0.09
N ALA A 208 -8.04 -18.22 0.04
CA ALA A 208 -7.72 -16.80 -0.15
C ALA A 208 -8.12 -16.26 -1.52
N GLY A 209 -7.99 -17.08 -2.58
CA GLY A 209 -8.41 -16.68 -3.92
C GLY A 209 -9.92 -16.41 -4.01
N ASP A 210 -10.73 -17.23 -3.36
CA ASP A 210 -12.18 -17.06 -3.34
C ASP A 210 -12.60 -15.84 -2.51
N TRP A 211 -11.98 -15.64 -1.33
CA TRP A 211 -12.22 -14.45 -0.52
C TRP A 211 -11.82 -13.17 -1.25
N PHE A 212 -10.69 -13.19 -1.93
CA PHE A 212 -10.24 -12.07 -2.75
C PHE A 212 -11.27 -11.75 -3.84
N ARG A 213 -11.73 -12.75 -4.62
CA ARG A 213 -12.74 -12.59 -5.67
C ARG A 213 -14.04 -12.03 -5.10
N GLN A 214 -14.54 -12.58 -4.00
CA GLN A 214 -15.77 -12.12 -3.38
C GLN A 214 -15.71 -10.66 -2.95
N GLY A 215 -14.59 -10.22 -2.40
CA GLY A 215 -14.37 -8.81 -2.06
C GLY A 215 -14.49 -7.90 -3.29
N ARG A 216 -13.83 -8.27 -4.41
CA ARG A 216 -13.87 -7.48 -5.66
C ARG A 216 -15.24 -7.51 -6.34
N ILE A 217 -15.96 -8.63 -6.29
CA ILE A 217 -17.35 -8.72 -6.75
C ILE A 217 -18.24 -7.78 -5.91
N SER A 218 -18.09 -7.79 -4.58
CA SER A 218 -18.86 -6.94 -3.69
C SER A 218 -18.66 -5.45 -4.00
N THR A 219 -17.40 -5.04 -4.25
CA THR A 219 -17.07 -3.67 -4.64
C THR A 219 -17.60 -3.34 -6.03
N GLY A 220 -17.41 -4.25 -7.00
CA GLY A 220 -17.85 -4.07 -8.38
C GLY A 220 -19.37 -3.88 -8.52
N LYS A 221 -20.17 -4.62 -7.73
CA LYS A 221 -21.63 -4.49 -7.70
C LYS A 221 -22.10 -3.06 -7.40
N LYS A 222 -21.34 -2.28 -6.62
CA LYS A 222 -21.70 -0.90 -6.27
C LYS A 222 -21.65 0.04 -7.48
N VAL A 223 -20.86 -0.31 -8.51
CA VAL A 223 -20.56 0.55 -9.67
C VAL A 223 -20.79 -0.12 -11.02
N GLY A 224 -21.42 -1.30 -11.04
CA GLY A 224 -21.73 -2.01 -12.28
C GLY A 224 -20.54 -2.67 -12.97
N MET A 225 -19.47 -2.97 -12.24
CA MET A 225 -18.29 -3.72 -12.71
C MET A 225 -18.36 -5.17 -12.22
N ALA A 226 -17.76 -6.12 -12.96
CA ALA A 226 -17.68 -7.51 -12.51
C ALA A 226 -16.76 -7.64 -11.28
N TYR A 227 -15.58 -7.03 -11.34
CA TYR A 227 -14.59 -7.01 -10.25
C TYR A 227 -13.97 -5.63 -10.14
N ALA A 228 -14.03 -5.00 -8.97
CA ALA A 228 -13.45 -3.69 -8.75
C ALA A 228 -12.66 -3.59 -7.46
N GLU A 229 -11.65 -2.75 -7.46
CA GLU A 229 -11.03 -2.18 -6.28
C GLU A 229 -11.52 -0.74 -6.09
N GLY A 230 -11.79 -0.36 -4.85
CA GLY A 230 -12.37 0.93 -4.52
C GLY A 230 -11.49 1.73 -3.56
N PHE A 231 -11.35 3.02 -3.86
CA PHE A 231 -10.50 3.93 -3.11
C PHE A 231 -11.25 5.24 -2.84
N LYS A 232 -10.89 5.91 -1.75
CA LYS A 232 -11.21 7.33 -1.60
C LYS A 232 -10.10 8.14 -2.28
N ARG A 233 -10.43 8.84 -3.35
CA ARG A 233 -9.49 9.67 -4.09
C ARG A 233 -9.42 11.08 -3.51
N ILE A 234 -8.20 11.59 -3.34
CA ILE A 234 -7.91 12.94 -2.88
C ILE A 234 -6.94 13.57 -3.89
N PRO A 235 -7.42 14.42 -4.81
CA PRO A 235 -6.55 15.14 -5.73
C PRO A 235 -5.85 16.31 -5.00
N PHE A 236 -4.58 16.50 -5.29
CA PHE A 236 -3.80 17.67 -4.91
C PHE A 236 -3.50 18.46 -6.17
N GLY A 237 -4.37 19.41 -6.48
CA GLY A 237 -4.19 20.33 -7.60
C GLY A 237 -3.14 21.41 -7.33
#